data_b94601d03678d3ab64083c9c80f497ac
#
_entry.id   b94601d03678d3ab64083c9c80f497ac
#
_cell.length_a   1.000
_cell.length_b   1.000
_cell.length_c   1.000
_cell.angle_alpha   90.00
_cell.angle_beta   90.00
_cell.angle_gamma   90.00
#
_symmetry.space_group_name_H-M   'P 1'
#
loop_
_entity.id
_entity.type
_entity.pdbx_description
1 polymer ?
#
loop_
_entity_poly.entity_id
_entity_poly.type
_entity_poly.pdbx_seq_one_letter_code
_entity_poly.pdbx_strand_id
1 'polypeptide(L)'
;MAVLNKIRQRSIFLIIIIALALFSFIIGDIFSNMGASDKSQNVVATINGNDIERGAFMNQVESIQRQSGGSVTNTQAMNRVWDIEVRNKVMQSQYDAVGITVERDFMRQLLKQNLGSFEEFKNEAGLFDENKLNEFIINLKAIAPETTTLNGSAVNYKAWTDFEQTISQTGVQQTYFNLVKAGMIGTLTEGELDYQLENDKVDLKYVQIPFSSIPDSVVNVNKSDIKSYINTHPSKYEVEASRDLVYVQFKEEASLEDEQAIQSELTSLIDDKLEFNEAAKANETLIGFRNTKDVQSFVNANSSVKYNDSYLFESSLPKTEVEKIKSLGFNEIHGPYKDGSTYRISKLVAKKMISDSAKVRHILIPFVGGTRADVSVTATDVEAKTQADSIYKILKSNRSNFKSLLELSSDKVSNEKDGEIEFAYTDGFADEFKAYSFENPKGSLGVVKTDFGYHVIEILSQGSKKQAYKMATIVQEIEPSVQTIDDVFKNKSKFEIAIADADFNEVATQSNYKTMPVSSIKILDESIPGIGMQRAIVRWSHEEGVEVGDFKSFNVSGGGFVVAKITAVNKKGLMNLEKASVTALPEIRKEKKATIIKNRISATTLDAI
;
A
#
# COMPACT_ATOMS: atom_id res chain seq x y z
N MET A 1 51.53 0.82 -27.55
CA MET A 1 50.58 1.84 -28.08
C MET A 1 49.87 1.42 -29.39
N ALA A 2 50.37 0.45 -30.17
CA ALA A 2 49.71 -0.01 -31.43
C ALA A 2 48.47 -0.91 -31.25
N VAL A 3 48.31 -1.61 -30.13
CA VAL A 3 47.19 -2.52 -29.87
C VAL A 3 45.93 -1.75 -29.48
N LEU A 4 46.04 -0.70 -28.70
CA LEU A 4 44.94 0.16 -28.27
C LEU A 4 44.28 0.93 -29.43
N ASN A 5 45.05 1.32 -30.45
CA ASN A 5 44.53 1.99 -31.63
C ASN A 5 43.75 1.04 -32.58
N LYS A 6 44.13 -0.26 -32.65
CA LYS A 6 43.41 -1.29 -33.38
C LYS A 6 42.09 -1.67 -32.71
N ILE A 7 42.02 -1.64 -31.39
CA ILE A 7 40.79 -1.86 -30.63
C ILE A 7 39.83 -0.68 -30.82
N ARG A 8 40.36 0.56 -30.82
CA ARG A 8 39.53 1.76 -30.98
C ARG A 8 38.93 1.91 -32.38
N GLN A 9 39.61 1.45 -33.43
CA GLN A 9 39.06 1.43 -34.79
C GLN A 9 38.02 0.33 -35.00
N ARG A 10 38.11 -0.78 -34.27
CA ARG A 10 37.08 -1.86 -34.32
C ARG A 10 35.92 -1.61 -33.40
N SER A 11 36.08 -0.79 -32.34
CA SER A 11 34.98 -0.46 -31.43
C SER A 11 33.88 0.39 -32.08
N ILE A 12 34.27 1.30 -33.00
CA ILE A 12 33.28 2.09 -33.77
C ILE A 12 32.46 1.16 -34.68
N PHE A 13 33.11 0.17 -35.32
CA PHE A 13 32.43 -0.81 -36.17
C PHE A 13 31.52 -1.73 -35.36
N LEU A 14 31.92 -2.12 -34.14
CA LEU A 14 31.13 -2.88 -33.19
C LEU A 14 29.91 -2.08 -32.67
N ILE A 15 30.12 -0.80 -32.37
CA ILE A 15 29.03 0.11 -31.94
C ILE A 15 28.00 0.30 -33.07
N ILE A 16 28.47 0.43 -34.33
CA ILE A 16 27.57 0.52 -35.51
C ILE A 16 26.79 -0.77 -35.69
N ILE A 17 27.40 -1.95 -35.51
CA ILE A 17 26.71 -3.24 -35.62
C ILE A 17 25.68 -3.40 -34.50
N ILE A 18 26.03 -3.03 -33.25
CA ILE A 18 25.10 -3.08 -32.12
C ILE A 18 23.97 -2.05 -32.29
N ALA A 19 24.27 -0.85 -32.78
CA ALA A 19 23.27 0.16 -33.10
C ALA A 19 22.32 -0.29 -34.22
N LEU A 20 22.86 -0.94 -35.30
CA LEU A 20 22.06 -1.51 -36.38
C LEU A 20 21.20 -2.71 -35.90
N ALA A 21 21.74 -3.55 -35.00
CA ALA A 21 20.99 -4.64 -34.39
C ALA A 21 19.84 -4.13 -33.49
N LEU A 22 20.11 -3.15 -32.67
CA LEU A 22 19.08 -2.49 -31.84
C LEU A 22 18.05 -1.75 -32.71
N PHE A 23 18.50 -1.07 -33.77
CA PHE A 23 17.62 -0.38 -34.69
C PHE A 23 16.74 -1.38 -35.51
N SER A 24 17.31 -2.52 -35.90
CA SER A 24 16.57 -3.62 -36.53
C SER A 24 15.56 -4.26 -35.58
N PHE A 25 15.87 -4.35 -34.27
CA PHE A 25 14.95 -4.85 -33.27
C PHE A 25 13.78 -3.88 -33.04
N ILE A 26 14.08 -2.58 -32.95
CA ILE A 26 13.06 -1.52 -32.79
C ILE A 26 12.20 -1.39 -34.03
N ILE A 27 12.79 -1.47 -35.24
CA ILE A 27 12.06 -1.44 -36.52
C ILE A 27 11.27 -2.73 -36.70
N GLY A 28 11.82 -3.89 -36.32
CA GLY A 28 11.11 -5.17 -36.35
C GLY A 28 9.83 -5.14 -35.51
N ASP A 29 9.91 -4.54 -34.33
CA ASP A 29 8.76 -4.34 -33.42
C ASP A 29 7.73 -3.34 -34.00
N ILE A 30 8.19 -2.28 -34.68
CA ILE A 30 7.32 -1.29 -35.34
C ILE A 30 6.64 -1.92 -36.59
N PHE A 31 7.35 -2.69 -37.40
CA PHE A 31 6.78 -3.31 -38.61
C PHE A 31 5.94 -4.56 -38.30
N SER A 32 6.22 -5.30 -37.21
CA SER A 32 5.33 -6.38 -36.74
C SER A 32 4.00 -5.83 -36.20
N ASN A 33 4.01 -4.59 -35.65
CA ASN A 33 2.80 -3.90 -35.21
C ASN A 33 2.04 -3.12 -36.31
N MET A 34 2.61 -2.94 -37.50
CA MET A 34 1.94 -2.27 -38.63
C MET A 34 1.19 -3.22 -39.59
N GLY A 35 1.30 -4.53 -39.39
CA GLY A 35 0.66 -5.53 -40.26
C GLY A 35 -0.28 -6.44 -39.51
N ALA A 36 -1.50 -6.05 -39.36
CA ALA A 36 -2.70 -6.65 -38.84
C ALA A 36 -3.15 -5.98 -37.54
N SER A 37 -4.00 -4.99 -37.69
CA SER A 37 -4.88 -4.48 -36.62
C SER A 37 -5.83 -5.61 -36.20
N ASP A 38 -5.34 -6.53 -35.40
CA ASP A 38 -6.16 -7.57 -34.81
C ASP A 38 -6.99 -6.90 -33.71
N LYS A 39 -8.29 -6.70 -33.95
CA LYS A 39 -9.24 -6.18 -32.95
C LYS A 39 -9.12 -6.92 -31.62
N SER A 40 -8.65 -8.18 -31.63
CA SER A 40 -8.47 -9.02 -30.48
C SER A 40 -7.40 -8.51 -29.49
N GLN A 41 -6.40 -7.75 -29.94
CA GLN A 41 -5.33 -7.25 -29.06
C GLN A 41 -5.74 -6.00 -28.27
N ASN A 42 -6.74 -5.25 -28.72
CA ASN A 42 -7.20 -4.02 -28.09
C ASN A 42 -8.49 -4.17 -27.28
N VAL A 43 -9.12 -5.34 -27.29
CA VAL A 43 -10.37 -5.62 -26.59
C VAL A 43 -10.12 -6.58 -25.43
N VAL A 44 -10.51 -6.19 -24.20
CA VAL A 44 -10.42 -7.05 -23.01
C VAL A 44 -11.52 -8.11 -23.05
N ALA A 45 -12.73 -7.71 -23.43
CA ALA A 45 -13.91 -8.58 -23.58
C ALA A 45 -15.01 -7.88 -24.36
N THR A 46 -15.98 -8.67 -24.83
CA THR A 46 -17.22 -8.19 -25.44
C THR A 46 -18.41 -8.62 -24.58
N ILE A 47 -19.23 -7.67 -24.11
CA ILE A 47 -20.41 -7.92 -23.28
C ILE A 47 -21.66 -7.41 -24.02
N ASN A 48 -22.61 -8.28 -24.29
CA ASN A 48 -23.82 -7.97 -25.05
C ASN A 48 -23.54 -7.22 -26.38
N GLY A 49 -22.47 -7.62 -27.08
CA GLY A 49 -22.06 -6.99 -28.35
C GLY A 49 -21.26 -5.69 -28.21
N ASN A 50 -21.01 -5.23 -26.98
CA ASN A 50 -20.22 -4.02 -26.69
C ASN A 50 -18.81 -4.40 -26.24
N ASP A 51 -17.81 -3.90 -26.94
CA ASP A 51 -16.41 -4.15 -26.63
C ASP A 51 -15.95 -3.31 -25.42
N ILE A 52 -15.12 -3.90 -24.58
CA ILE A 52 -14.36 -3.22 -23.52
C ILE A 52 -12.95 -3.01 -24.04
N GLU A 53 -12.61 -1.78 -24.34
CA GLU A 53 -11.29 -1.42 -24.84
C GLU A 53 -10.22 -1.52 -23.77
N ARG A 54 -9.10 -2.14 -24.08
CA ARG A 54 -7.98 -2.37 -23.17
C ARG A 54 -7.41 -1.07 -22.59
N GLY A 55 -7.27 -0.03 -23.42
CA GLY A 55 -6.75 1.27 -22.98
C GLY A 55 -7.63 1.93 -21.94
N ALA A 56 -8.95 1.97 -22.18
CA ALA A 56 -9.92 2.53 -21.24
C ALA A 56 -9.97 1.73 -19.94
N PHE A 57 -9.96 0.40 -20.04
CA PHE A 57 -9.94 -0.50 -18.88
C PHE A 57 -8.70 -0.28 -18.00
N MET A 58 -7.51 -0.23 -18.59
CA MET A 58 -6.26 -0.03 -17.84
C MET A 58 -6.18 1.35 -17.19
N ASN A 59 -6.68 2.41 -17.85
CA ASN A 59 -6.76 3.74 -17.26
C ASN A 59 -7.64 3.77 -15.99
N GLN A 60 -8.74 3.03 -15.97
CA GLN A 60 -9.58 2.88 -14.78
C GLN A 60 -8.86 2.10 -13.67
N VAL A 61 -8.14 1.02 -14.02
CA VAL A 61 -7.32 0.25 -13.08
C VAL A 61 -6.29 1.15 -12.38
N GLU A 62 -5.54 1.94 -13.15
CA GLU A 62 -4.56 2.89 -12.61
C GLU A 62 -5.22 3.97 -11.73
N SER A 63 -6.42 4.43 -12.11
CA SER A 63 -7.18 5.41 -11.32
C SER A 63 -7.54 4.84 -9.95
N ILE A 64 -8.06 3.60 -9.89
CA ILE A 64 -8.37 2.93 -8.61
C ILE A 64 -7.11 2.76 -7.76
N GLN A 65 -5.99 2.35 -8.37
CA GLN A 65 -4.72 2.20 -7.65
C GLN A 65 -4.21 3.52 -7.06
N ARG A 66 -4.26 4.61 -7.82
CA ARG A 66 -3.87 5.95 -7.35
C ARG A 66 -4.77 6.43 -6.21
N GLN A 67 -6.08 6.27 -6.33
CA GLN A 67 -7.05 6.67 -5.28
C GLN A 67 -6.89 5.88 -3.98
N SER A 68 -6.46 4.63 -4.09
CA SER A 68 -6.24 3.76 -2.92
C SER A 68 -4.89 3.94 -2.23
N GLY A 69 -4.03 4.85 -2.72
CA GLY A 69 -2.69 5.08 -2.15
C GLY A 69 -1.79 3.84 -2.13
N GLY A 70 -1.99 2.90 -3.07
CA GLY A 70 -1.22 1.66 -3.17
C GLY A 70 -1.70 0.52 -2.25
N SER A 71 -2.80 0.71 -1.51
CA SER A 71 -3.37 -0.35 -0.65
C SER A 71 -4.11 -1.45 -1.42
N VAL A 72 -4.42 -1.23 -2.70
CA VAL A 72 -5.12 -2.16 -3.59
C VAL A 72 -4.14 -2.71 -4.61
N THR A 73 -4.05 -4.05 -4.72
CA THR A 73 -3.19 -4.70 -5.71
C THR A 73 -3.71 -4.51 -7.13
N ASN A 74 -2.84 -4.73 -8.13
CA ASN A 74 -3.23 -4.62 -9.54
C ASN A 74 -4.39 -5.57 -9.88
N THR A 75 -4.33 -6.83 -9.42
CA THR A 75 -5.40 -7.82 -9.65
C THR A 75 -6.71 -7.42 -8.98
N GLN A 76 -6.66 -6.89 -7.77
CA GLN A 76 -7.85 -6.39 -7.08
C GLN A 76 -8.47 -5.18 -7.80
N ALA A 77 -7.64 -4.25 -8.29
CA ALA A 77 -8.09 -3.12 -9.09
C ALA A 77 -8.71 -3.60 -10.40
N MET A 78 -8.06 -4.54 -11.10
CA MET A 78 -8.60 -5.14 -12.34
C MET A 78 -9.95 -5.82 -12.11
N ASN A 79 -10.11 -6.60 -11.04
CA ASN A 79 -11.37 -7.25 -10.72
C ASN A 79 -12.47 -6.23 -10.41
N ARG A 80 -12.17 -5.15 -9.69
CA ARG A 80 -13.14 -4.07 -9.43
C ARG A 80 -13.58 -3.37 -10.71
N VAL A 81 -12.64 -3.05 -11.59
CA VAL A 81 -12.96 -2.44 -12.89
C VAL A 81 -13.79 -3.41 -13.74
N TRP A 82 -13.45 -4.69 -13.74
CA TRP A 82 -14.21 -5.72 -14.43
C TRP A 82 -15.67 -5.77 -13.97
N ASP A 83 -15.90 -5.83 -12.67
CA ASP A 83 -17.26 -5.87 -12.09
C ASP A 83 -18.06 -4.60 -12.43
N ILE A 84 -17.39 -3.44 -12.44
CA ILE A 84 -17.99 -2.16 -12.84
C ILE A 84 -18.37 -2.20 -14.33
N GLU A 85 -17.46 -2.61 -15.20
CA GLU A 85 -17.69 -2.66 -16.64
C GLU A 85 -18.80 -3.66 -17.02
N VAL A 86 -18.79 -4.87 -16.42
CA VAL A 86 -19.85 -5.87 -16.62
C VAL A 86 -21.21 -5.28 -16.21
N ARG A 87 -21.30 -4.68 -15.03
CA ARG A 87 -22.53 -4.06 -14.54
C ARG A 87 -22.99 -2.94 -15.47
N ASN A 88 -22.09 -2.05 -15.85
CA ASN A 88 -22.40 -0.92 -16.73
C ASN A 88 -22.92 -1.39 -18.08
N LYS A 89 -22.24 -2.37 -18.71
CA LYS A 89 -22.66 -2.88 -20.02
C LYS A 89 -23.99 -3.65 -19.96
N VAL A 90 -24.21 -4.43 -18.90
CA VAL A 90 -25.49 -5.13 -18.70
C VAL A 90 -26.61 -4.13 -18.45
N MET A 91 -26.40 -3.14 -17.58
CA MET A 91 -27.41 -2.11 -17.32
C MET A 91 -27.66 -1.23 -18.52
N GLN A 92 -26.63 -0.87 -19.30
CA GLN A 92 -26.81 -0.10 -20.53
C GLN A 92 -27.77 -0.79 -21.50
N SER A 93 -27.65 -2.11 -21.68
CA SER A 93 -28.56 -2.86 -22.53
C SER A 93 -30.04 -2.79 -22.06
N GLN A 94 -30.26 -2.66 -20.75
CA GLN A 94 -31.61 -2.47 -20.18
C GLN A 94 -32.12 -1.04 -20.41
N TYR A 95 -31.26 -0.04 -20.28
CA TYR A 95 -31.60 1.36 -20.53
C TYR A 95 -31.99 1.56 -22.00
N ASP A 96 -31.21 0.98 -22.91
CA ASP A 96 -31.47 1.02 -24.36
C ASP A 96 -32.78 0.30 -24.72
N ALA A 97 -33.05 -0.86 -24.10
CA ALA A 97 -34.30 -1.61 -24.34
C ALA A 97 -35.55 -0.87 -23.87
N VAL A 98 -35.46 -0.05 -22.81
CA VAL A 98 -36.56 0.78 -22.29
C VAL A 98 -36.61 2.17 -22.98
N GLY A 99 -35.58 2.52 -23.76
CA GLY A 99 -35.49 3.81 -24.47
C GLY A 99 -35.19 5.00 -23.56
N ILE A 100 -34.46 4.80 -22.46
CA ILE A 100 -34.06 5.90 -21.56
C ILE A 100 -32.82 6.58 -22.14
N THR A 101 -32.96 7.87 -22.50
CA THR A 101 -31.88 8.72 -23.00
C THR A 101 -31.83 10.03 -22.24
N VAL A 102 -30.65 10.64 -22.18
CA VAL A 102 -30.48 11.99 -21.63
C VAL A 102 -30.47 13.00 -22.76
N GLU A 103 -31.63 13.53 -23.06
CA GLU A 103 -31.81 14.61 -24.00
C GLU A 103 -31.40 15.99 -23.38
N ARG A 104 -31.32 17.03 -24.20
CA ARG A 104 -30.85 18.36 -23.82
C ARG A 104 -31.57 18.95 -22.60
N ASP A 105 -32.88 18.79 -22.53
CA ASP A 105 -33.67 19.38 -21.44
C ASP A 105 -33.48 18.59 -20.14
N PHE A 106 -33.34 17.28 -20.24
CA PHE A 106 -33.01 16.45 -19.09
C PHE A 106 -31.58 16.73 -18.58
N MET A 107 -30.59 16.88 -19.47
CA MET A 107 -29.25 17.31 -19.07
C MET A 107 -29.25 18.63 -18.32
N ARG A 108 -30.01 19.63 -18.81
CA ARG A 108 -30.17 20.93 -18.11
C ARG A 108 -30.74 20.75 -16.70
N GLN A 109 -31.74 19.88 -16.55
CA GLN A 109 -32.31 19.59 -15.24
C GLN A 109 -31.27 18.95 -14.30
N LEU A 110 -30.49 18.01 -14.80
CA LEU A 110 -29.43 17.35 -14.05
C LEU A 110 -28.33 18.35 -13.64
N LEU A 111 -27.90 19.21 -14.55
CA LEU A 111 -26.93 20.28 -14.26
C LEU A 111 -27.47 21.23 -13.20
N LYS A 112 -28.72 21.67 -13.32
CA LYS A 112 -29.36 22.52 -12.32
C LYS A 112 -29.44 21.83 -10.94
N GLN A 113 -29.74 20.55 -10.88
CA GLN A 113 -29.80 19.80 -9.63
C GLN A 113 -28.42 19.69 -8.96
N ASN A 114 -27.37 19.48 -9.75
CA ASN A 114 -26.02 19.28 -9.23
C ASN A 114 -25.27 20.59 -8.95
N LEU A 115 -25.55 21.65 -9.69
CA LEU A 115 -24.81 22.92 -9.65
C LEU A 115 -25.62 24.08 -9.08
N GLY A 116 -26.89 23.86 -8.74
CA GLY A 116 -27.79 24.94 -8.29
C GLY A 116 -27.40 25.60 -6.96
N SER A 117 -26.52 24.94 -6.19
CA SER A 117 -25.96 25.50 -4.95
C SER A 117 -24.75 26.43 -5.17
N PHE A 118 -24.10 26.36 -6.36
CA PHE A 118 -22.86 27.09 -6.64
C PHE A 118 -23.15 28.57 -6.88
N GLU A 119 -22.48 29.45 -6.16
CA GLU A 119 -22.72 30.91 -6.25
C GLU A 119 -22.39 31.46 -7.64
N GLU A 120 -21.43 30.87 -8.34
CA GLU A 120 -21.02 31.24 -9.70
C GLU A 120 -22.19 31.14 -10.71
N PHE A 121 -23.15 30.24 -10.46
CA PHE A 121 -24.31 30.01 -11.33
C PHE A 121 -25.61 30.60 -10.80
N LYS A 122 -25.57 31.52 -9.82
CA LYS A 122 -26.75 32.20 -9.30
C LYS A 122 -26.85 33.62 -9.85
N ASN A 123 -28.09 34.07 -10.07
CA ASN A 123 -28.39 35.46 -10.38
C ASN A 123 -28.46 36.31 -9.09
N GLU A 124 -28.73 37.62 -9.24
CA GLU A 124 -28.86 38.54 -8.10
C GLU A 124 -29.97 38.17 -7.10
N ALA A 125 -30.96 37.41 -7.53
CA ALA A 125 -32.05 36.90 -6.68
C ALA A 125 -31.70 35.55 -6.00
N GLY A 126 -30.45 35.03 -6.13
CA GLY A 126 -30.00 33.76 -5.57
C GLY A 126 -30.53 32.51 -6.31
N LEU A 127 -31.14 32.70 -7.49
CA LEU A 127 -31.68 31.59 -8.29
C LEU A 127 -30.65 31.13 -9.35
N PHE A 128 -30.69 29.85 -9.68
CA PHE A 128 -29.83 29.28 -10.73
C PHE A 128 -30.06 29.95 -12.09
N ASP A 129 -28.99 30.42 -12.73
CA ASP A 129 -28.98 31.13 -14.01
C ASP A 129 -28.28 30.29 -15.10
N GLU A 130 -29.08 29.79 -16.03
CA GLU A 130 -28.56 28.95 -17.13
C GLU A 130 -27.63 29.72 -18.07
N ASN A 131 -27.77 31.06 -18.18
CA ASN A 131 -26.88 31.84 -19.04
C ASN A 131 -25.46 31.88 -18.46
N LYS A 132 -25.34 32.09 -17.15
CA LYS A 132 -24.05 32.02 -16.46
C LYS A 132 -23.36 30.65 -16.62
N LEU A 133 -24.13 29.57 -16.53
CA LEU A 133 -23.61 28.23 -16.79
C LEU A 133 -23.14 28.09 -18.24
N ASN A 134 -23.93 28.51 -19.22
CA ASN A 134 -23.56 28.45 -20.64
C ASN A 134 -22.31 29.29 -20.94
N GLU A 135 -22.21 30.49 -20.39
CA GLU A 135 -21.03 31.36 -20.52
C GLU A 135 -19.79 30.67 -19.90
N PHE A 136 -19.94 30.07 -18.74
CA PHE A 136 -18.86 29.32 -18.10
C PHE A 136 -18.34 28.16 -18.99
N ILE A 137 -19.25 27.36 -19.57
CA ILE A 137 -18.90 26.26 -20.46
C ILE A 137 -18.21 26.76 -21.73
N ILE A 138 -18.72 27.85 -22.34
CA ILE A 138 -18.12 28.44 -23.53
C ILE A 138 -16.70 28.94 -23.22
N ASN A 139 -16.52 29.64 -22.11
CA ASN A 139 -15.23 30.16 -21.69
C ASN A 139 -14.25 29.03 -21.40
N LEU A 140 -14.70 27.99 -20.66
CA LEU A 140 -13.90 26.83 -20.34
C LEU A 140 -13.42 26.08 -21.59
N LYS A 141 -14.28 25.98 -22.61
CA LYS A 141 -13.94 25.40 -23.91
C LYS A 141 -12.94 26.25 -24.68
N ALA A 142 -13.05 27.58 -24.57
CA ALA A 142 -12.16 28.50 -25.27
C ALA A 142 -10.73 28.51 -24.73
N ILE A 143 -10.55 28.28 -23.45
CA ILE A 143 -9.22 28.24 -22.80
C ILE A 143 -8.60 26.85 -22.78
N ALA A 144 -9.30 25.81 -23.26
CA ALA A 144 -8.77 24.43 -23.22
C ALA A 144 -7.38 24.32 -23.88
N PRO A 145 -6.42 23.58 -23.29
CA PRO A 145 -6.53 22.69 -22.13
C PRO A 145 -6.32 23.33 -20.74
N GLU A 146 -6.23 24.64 -20.65
CA GLU A 146 -6.01 25.35 -19.40
C GLU A 146 -7.15 25.16 -18.39
N THR A 147 -6.90 25.49 -17.14
CA THR A 147 -7.86 25.37 -16.04
C THR A 147 -8.40 26.73 -15.61
N THR A 148 -9.64 26.74 -15.14
CA THR A 148 -10.21 27.84 -14.35
C THR A 148 -10.68 27.33 -12.99
N THR A 149 -11.11 28.19 -12.11
CA THR A 149 -11.61 27.85 -10.79
C THR A 149 -13.12 27.76 -10.77
N LEU A 150 -13.68 26.69 -10.23
CA LEU A 150 -15.10 26.51 -9.96
C LEU A 150 -15.25 26.00 -8.52
N ASN A 151 -15.98 26.74 -7.70
CA ASN A 151 -16.19 26.43 -6.27
C ASN A 151 -14.87 26.08 -5.55
N GLY A 152 -13.82 26.88 -5.78
CA GLY A 152 -12.49 26.69 -5.17
C GLY A 152 -11.65 25.54 -5.74
N SER A 153 -12.12 24.82 -6.74
CA SER A 153 -11.40 23.71 -7.38
C SER A 153 -10.99 24.06 -8.81
N ALA A 154 -9.81 23.62 -9.25
CA ALA A 154 -9.36 23.79 -10.62
C ALA A 154 -10.13 22.85 -11.57
N VAL A 155 -10.75 23.40 -12.61
CA VAL A 155 -11.54 22.66 -13.60
C VAL A 155 -11.05 23.02 -15.00
N ASN A 156 -10.84 22.02 -15.87
CA ASN A 156 -10.62 22.21 -17.30
C ASN A 156 -11.79 21.64 -18.11
N TYR A 157 -11.80 21.88 -19.43
CA TYR A 157 -12.89 21.45 -20.30
C TYR A 157 -13.05 19.91 -20.33
N LYS A 158 -11.94 19.15 -20.21
CA LYS A 158 -12.02 17.69 -20.13
C LYS A 158 -12.69 17.22 -18.84
N ALA A 159 -12.30 17.75 -17.70
CA ALA A 159 -12.93 17.43 -16.41
C ALA A 159 -14.43 17.78 -16.41
N TRP A 160 -14.80 18.88 -17.08
CA TRP A 160 -16.19 19.25 -17.26
C TRP A 160 -16.97 18.23 -18.09
N THR A 161 -16.44 17.79 -19.24
CA THR A 161 -17.11 16.78 -20.08
C THR A 161 -17.21 15.43 -19.38
N ASP A 162 -16.19 15.04 -18.60
CA ASP A 162 -16.22 13.82 -17.78
C ASP A 162 -17.31 13.92 -16.68
N PHE A 163 -17.48 15.11 -16.09
CA PHE A 163 -18.56 15.39 -15.15
C PHE A 163 -19.95 15.30 -15.81
N GLU A 164 -20.15 15.93 -16.96
CA GLU A 164 -21.41 15.81 -17.73
C GLU A 164 -21.76 14.36 -18.06
N GLN A 165 -20.76 13.56 -18.47
CA GLN A 165 -20.94 12.14 -18.73
C GLN A 165 -21.36 11.38 -17.46
N THR A 166 -20.75 11.68 -16.33
CA THR A 166 -21.05 11.05 -15.03
C THR A 166 -22.48 11.35 -14.57
N ILE A 167 -22.91 12.60 -14.62
CA ILE A 167 -24.27 12.97 -14.22
C ILE A 167 -25.32 12.42 -15.19
N SER A 168 -24.99 12.35 -16.49
CA SER A 168 -25.83 11.69 -17.49
C SER A 168 -26.06 10.21 -17.15
N GLN A 169 -25.01 9.45 -16.91
CA GLN A 169 -25.10 8.05 -16.51
C GLN A 169 -25.92 7.86 -15.24
N THR A 170 -25.67 8.71 -14.23
CA THR A 170 -26.44 8.70 -12.97
C THR A 170 -27.90 9.01 -13.21
N GLY A 171 -28.22 9.98 -14.08
CA GLY A 171 -29.58 10.35 -14.45
C GLY A 171 -30.35 9.21 -15.12
N VAL A 172 -29.71 8.52 -16.07
CA VAL A 172 -30.27 7.33 -16.73
C VAL A 172 -30.56 6.24 -15.70
N GLN A 173 -29.59 5.94 -14.87
CA GLN A 173 -29.70 4.93 -13.82
C GLN A 173 -30.85 5.24 -12.85
N GLN A 174 -30.91 6.48 -12.37
CA GLN A 174 -31.97 6.93 -11.47
C GLN A 174 -33.35 6.83 -12.11
N THR A 175 -33.46 7.23 -13.38
CA THR A 175 -34.71 7.14 -14.14
C THR A 175 -35.17 5.69 -14.28
N TYR A 176 -34.27 4.78 -14.62
CA TYR A 176 -34.57 3.36 -14.72
C TYR A 176 -35.09 2.80 -13.39
N PHE A 177 -34.40 3.04 -12.28
CA PHE A 177 -34.84 2.56 -10.98
C PHE A 177 -36.14 3.22 -10.51
N ASN A 178 -36.38 4.47 -10.86
CA ASN A 178 -37.66 5.13 -10.58
C ASN A 178 -38.80 4.48 -11.36
N LEU A 179 -38.59 4.10 -12.62
CA LEU A 179 -39.58 3.35 -13.41
C LEU A 179 -39.85 1.98 -12.83
N VAL A 180 -38.81 1.23 -12.45
CA VAL A 180 -38.96 -0.07 -11.77
C VAL A 180 -39.72 0.10 -10.48
N LYS A 181 -39.36 1.08 -9.65
CA LYS A 181 -40.05 1.38 -8.39
C LYS A 181 -41.52 1.78 -8.59
N ALA A 182 -41.79 2.57 -9.62
CA ALA A 182 -43.17 2.97 -9.96
C ALA A 182 -44.03 1.79 -10.44
N GLY A 183 -43.41 0.77 -11.02
CA GLY A 183 -44.06 -0.47 -11.41
C GLY A 183 -44.30 -1.46 -10.24
N MET A 184 -43.63 -1.24 -9.12
CA MET A 184 -43.80 -2.08 -7.92
C MET A 184 -45.00 -1.55 -7.10
N ILE A 185 -46.14 -2.17 -7.28
CA ILE A 185 -47.37 -1.83 -6.56
C ILE A 185 -47.63 -2.92 -5.54
N GLY A 186 -47.68 -2.56 -4.28
CA GLY A 186 -48.22 -3.47 -3.24
C GLY A 186 -49.73 -3.55 -3.35
N THR A 187 -50.26 -4.74 -3.51
CA THR A 187 -51.72 -4.97 -3.50
C THR A 187 -52.27 -4.99 -2.06
N LEU A 188 -53.54 -4.69 -1.90
CA LEU A 188 -54.20 -4.81 -0.59
C LEU A 188 -54.09 -6.23 -0.03
N THR A 189 -54.13 -7.24 -0.89
CA THR A 189 -54.00 -8.65 -0.49
C THR A 189 -52.59 -8.98 0.02
N GLU A 190 -51.52 -8.43 -0.62
CA GLU A 190 -50.15 -8.56 -0.12
C GLU A 190 -49.99 -7.87 1.23
N GLY A 191 -50.50 -6.64 1.37
CA GLY A 191 -50.47 -5.94 2.66
C GLY A 191 -51.25 -6.64 3.77
N GLU A 192 -52.36 -7.29 3.45
CA GLU A 192 -53.13 -8.12 4.39
C GLU A 192 -52.34 -9.38 4.78
N LEU A 193 -51.69 -10.03 3.82
CA LEU A 193 -50.83 -11.20 4.07
C LEU A 193 -49.62 -10.82 4.94
N ASP A 194 -48.94 -9.72 4.63
CA ASP A 194 -47.82 -9.24 5.42
C ASP A 194 -48.25 -8.90 6.86
N TYR A 195 -49.41 -8.24 7.01
CA TYR A 195 -49.97 -7.94 8.32
C TYR A 195 -50.29 -9.23 9.11
N GLN A 196 -50.87 -10.25 8.46
CA GLN A 196 -51.14 -11.56 9.09
C GLN A 196 -49.84 -12.26 9.48
N LEU A 197 -48.83 -12.29 8.59
CA LEU A 197 -47.52 -12.92 8.86
C LEU A 197 -46.78 -12.26 10.03
N GLU A 198 -46.94 -10.96 10.23
CA GLU A 198 -46.32 -10.22 11.34
C GLU A 198 -47.10 -10.32 12.65
N ASN A 199 -48.44 -10.36 12.59
CA ASN A 199 -49.25 -10.16 13.78
C ASN A 199 -49.97 -11.44 14.23
N ASP A 200 -50.20 -12.43 13.33
CA ASP A 200 -50.81 -13.68 13.70
C ASP A 200 -49.89 -14.48 14.61
N LYS A 201 -50.51 -15.06 15.64
CA LYS A 201 -49.81 -15.89 16.63
C LYS A 201 -50.32 -17.31 16.52
N VAL A 202 -49.41 -18.24 16.62
CA VAL A 202 -49.70 -19.66 16.58
C VAL A 202 -49.24 -20.32 17.87
N ASP A 203 -50.14 -21.01 18.54
CA ASP A 203 -49.77 -21.90 19.64
C ASP A 203 -49.47 -23.28 19.06
N LEU A 204 -48.34 -23.84 19.44
CA LEU A 204 -47.92 -25.14 18.96
C LEU A 204 -47.45 -26.05 20.09
N LYS A 205 -47.64 -27.32 19.90
CA LYS A 205 -46.99 -28.37 20.68
C LYS A 205 -45.97 -29.06 19.81
N TYR A 206 -44.83 -29.41 20.37
CA TYR A 206 -43.82 -30.18 19.67
C TYR A 206 -43.18 -31.23 20.57
N VAL A 207 -42.65 -32.27 19.95
CA VAL A 207 -41.78 -33.25 20.60
C VAL A 207 -40.40 -33.17 19.94
N GLN A 208 -39.39 -32.98 20.75
CA GLN A 208 -37.99 -32.94 20.29
C GLN A 208 -37.32 -34.28 20.60
N ILE A 209 -36.93 -35.01 19.56
CA ILE A 209 -36.19 -36.27 19.69
C ILE A 209 -34.76 -36.01 19.24
N PRO A 210 -33.79 -35.99 20.15
CA PRO A 210 -32.39 -35.70 19.80
C PRO A 210 -31.78 -36.83 19.00
N PHE A 211 -30.95 -36.51 18.01
CA PHE A 211 -30.19 -37.50 17.23
C PHE A 211 -29.24 -38.36 18.08
N SER A 212 -28.87 -37.90 19.26
CA SER A 212 -28.06 -38.66 20.23
C SER A 212 -28.81 -39.89 20.79
N SER A 213 -30.15 -39.96 20.66
CA SER A 213 -30.96 -41.14 21.01
C SER A 213 -30.64 -42.36 20.13
N ILE A 214 -29.98 -42.16 18.98
CA ILE A 214 -29.53 -43.22 18.08
C ILE A 214 -27.98 -43.21 18.08
N PRO A 215 -27.34 -44.26 18.58
CA PRO A 215 -25.86 -44.36 18.51
C PRO A 215 -25.34 -44.35 17.08
N ASP A 216 -24.18 -43.75 16.86
CA ASP A 216 -23.53 -43.69 15.53
C ASP A 216 -23.20 -45.08 14.96
N SER A 217 -22.97 -46.06 15.84
CA SER A 217 -22.71 -47.43 15.46
C SER A 217 -23.85 -48.15 14.76
N VAL A 218 -25.08 -47.64 14.93
CA VAL A 218 -26.30 -48.19 14.28
C VAL A 218 -26.45 -47.64 12.86
N VAL A 219 -25.75 -46.53 12.54
CA VAL A 219 -25.87 -45.83 11.26
C VAL A 219 -24.63 -46.02 10.41
N ASN A 220 -24.71 -46.97 9.48
CA ASN A 220 -23.64 -47.17 8.52
C ASN A 220 -23.74 -46.18 7.35
N VAL A 221 -22.66 -45.47 7.06
CA VAL A 221 -22.54 -44.58 5.91
C VAL A 221 -21.39 -45.08 5.02
N ASN A 222 -21.73 -45.40 3.80
CA ASN A 222 -20.77 -45.91 2.82
C ASN A 222 -20.38 -44.82 1.75
N LYS A 223 -19.42 -45.14 0.90
CA LYS A 223 -18.96 -44.21 -0.16
C LYS A 223 -20.08 -43.84 -1.15
N SER A 224 -21.04 -44.73 -1.39
CA SER A 224 -22.19 -44.47 -2.26
C SER A 224 -23.13 -43.43 -1.65
N ASP A 225 -23.34 -43.49 -0.34
CA ASP A 225 -24.18 -42.50 0.38
C ASP A 225 -23.53 -41.10 0.26
N ILE A 226 -22.22 -41.01 0.47
CA ILE A 226 -21.48 -39.74 0.36
C ILE A 226 -21.57 -39.20 -1.08
N LYS A 227 -21.37 -40.04 -2.10
CA LYS A 227 -21.48 -39.67 -3.49
C LYS A 227 -22.90 -39.16 -3.83
N SER A 228 -23.94 -39.84 -3.35
CA SER A 228 -25.33 -39.42 -3.55
C SER A 228 -25.58 -38.06 -2.90
N TYR A 229 -25.14 -37.89 -1.65
CA TYR A 229 -25.34 -36.66 -0.88
C TYR A 229 -24.67 -35.44 -1.56
N ILE A 230 -23.42 -35.56 -2.00
CA ILE A 230 -22.74 -34.44 -2.68
C ILE A 230 -23.38 -34.10 -4.02
N ASN A 231 -23.90 -35.08 -4.75
CA ASN A 231 -24.61 -34.86 -6.00
C ASN A 231 -25.96 -34.13 -5.81
N THR A 232 -26.65 -34.37 -4.68
CA THR A 232 -27.92 -33.70 -4.34
C THR A 232 -27.71 -32.33 -3.68
N HIS A 233 -26.47 -32.01 -3.25
CA HIS A 233 -26.10 -30.73 -2.63
C HIS A 233 -24.95 -30.03 -3.34
N PRO A 234 -25.01 -29.83 -4.69
CA PRO A 234 -23.85 -29.35 -5.45
C PRO A 234 -23.37 -27.96 -4.98
N SER A 235 -24.26 -27.08 -4.58
CA SER A 235 -23.89 -25.74 -4.08
C SER A 235 -22.98 -25.73 -2.85
N LYS A 236 -22.96 -26.83 -2.08
CA LYS A 236 -22.08 -26.99 -0.90
C LYS A 236 -20.75 -27.67 -1.24
N TYR A 237 -20.71 -28.44 -2.31
CA TYR A 237 -19.58 -29.33 -2.65
C TYR A 237 -18.96 -29.02 -4.02
N GLU A 238 -19.46 -28.04 -4.75
CA GLU A 238 -18.77 -27.56 -5.94
C GLU A 238 -17.53 -26.75 -5.56
N VAL A 239 -16.40 -27.08 -6.14
CA VAL A 239 -15.13 -26.40 -5.93
C VAL A 239 -14.62 -25.83 -7.25
N GLU A 240 -14.00 -24.65 -7.17
CA GLU A 240 -13.31 -24.03 -8.28
C GLU A 240 -12.04 -24.82 -8.65
N ALA A 241 -11.60 -24.66 -9.89
CA ALA A 241 -10.32 -25.22 -10.31
C ALA A 241 -9.19 -24.67 -9.43
N SER A 242 -8.33 -25.57 -8.97
CA SER A 242 -7.21 -25.20 -8.10
C SER A 242 -5.99 -26.10 -8.34
N ARG A 243 -4.85 -25.65 -7.78
CA ARG A 243 -3.59 -26.39 -7.77
C ARG A 243 -3.13 -26.61 -6.34
N ASP A 244 -2.56 -27.79 -6.10
CA ASP A 244 -1.80 -28.02 -4.89
C ASP A 244 -0.32 -28.10 -5.29
N LEU A 245 0.56 -27.52 -4.49
CA LEU A 245 2.00 -27.56 -4.70
C LEU A 245 2.75 -27.74 -3.39
N VAL A 246 4.00 -28.12 -3.49
CA VAL A 246 4.97 -28.10 -2.41
C VAL A 246 6.14 -27.23 -2.85
N TYR A 247 6.73 -26.48 -1.92
CA TYR A 247 7.90 -25.67 -2.24
C TYR A 247 9.00 -25.77 -1.18
N VAL A 248 10.22 -25.44 -1.61
CA VAL A 248 11.39 -25.17 -0.76
C VAL A 248 11.85 -23.75 -1.04
N GLN A 249 12.18 -23.02 0.02
CA GLN A 249 12.70 -21.64 -0.07
C GLN A 249 14.22 -21.62 0.19
N PHE A 250 14.95 -20.92 -0.66
CA PHE A 250 16.37 -20.63 -0.57
C PHE A 250 16.52 -19.14 -0.30
N LYS A 251 16.72 -18.77 0.96
CA LYS A 251 16.77 -17.36 1.37
C LYS A 251 18.19 -16.81 1.22
N GLU A 252 18.28 -15.58 0.72
CA GLU A 252 19.51 -14.78 0.73
C GLU A 252 19.61 -14.02 2.04
N GLU A 253 19.94 -14.72 3.13
CA GLU A 253 20.19 -14.14 4.43
C GLU A 253 21.70 -14.10 4.69
N ALA A 254 22.19 -13.04 5.34
CA ALA A 254 23.59 -12.92 5.67
C ALA A 254 24.08 -14.11 6.51
N SER A 255 25.24 -14.65 6.17
CA SER A 255 25.87 -15.73 6.89
C SER A 255 26.56 -15.22 8.18
N LEU A 256 27.00 -16.13 9.04
CA LEU A 256 27.81 -15.76 10.21
C LEU A 256 29.14 -15.12 9.80
N GLU A 257 29.71 -15.55 8.71
CA GLU A 257 30.92 -14.98 8.13
C GLU A 257 30.70 -13.54 7.65
N ASP A 258 29.53 -13.26 7.03
CA ASP A 258 29.15 -11.92 6.62
C ASP A 258 29.00 -11.00 7.84
N GLU A 259 28.30 -11.46 8.88
CA GLU A 259 28.15 -10.70 10.12
C GLU A 259 29.51 -10.42 10.81
N GLN A 260 30.41 -11.40 10.81
CA GLN A 260 31.77 -11.23 11.35
C GLN A 260 32.61 -10.25 10.53
N ALA A 261 32.47 -10.26 9.21
CA ALA A 261 33.13 -9.31 8.32
C ALA A 261 32.68 -7.88 8.62
N ILE A 262 31.37 -7.64 8.76
CA ILE A 262 30.79 -6.32 9.12
C ILE A 262 31.31 -5.86 10.49
N GLN A 263 31.33 -6.74 11.50
CA GLN A 263 31.86 -6.41 12.82
C GLN A 263 33.35 -6.05 12.77
N SER A 264 34.11 -6.81 11.97
CA SER A 264 35.56 -6.55 11.80
C SER A 264 35.80 -5.21 11.09
N GLU A 265 35.01 -4.90 10.06
CA GLU A 265 35.06 -3.64 9.36
C GLU A 265 34.76 -2.46 10.30
N LEU A 266 33.62 -2.52 11.03
CA LEU A 266 33.27 -1.50 12.02
C LEU A 266 34.34 -1.31 13.11
N THR A 267 34.88 -2.42 13.60
CA THR A 267 35.98 -2.38 14.59
C THR A 267 37.20 -1.68 14.03
N SER A 268 37.48 -1.94 12.77
CA SER A 268 38.61 -1.35 12.07
C SER A 268 38.54 0.18 11.88
N LEU A 269 37.31 0.74 11.95
CA LEU A 269 37.07 2.19 11.86
C LEU A 269 37.31 2.94 13.19
N ILE A 270 37.42 2.22 14.32
CA ILE A 270 37.45 2.84 15.66
C ILE A 270 38.72 3.61 15.89
N ASP A 271 39.85 2.98 15.65
CA ASP A 271 41.18 3.54 15.97
C ASP A 271 41.93 3.96 14.70
N ASP A 272 42.96 4.83 14.88
CA ASP A 272 43.78 5.31 13.76
C ASP A 272 44.52 4.15 13.10
N LYS A 273 44.68 4.22 11.77
CA LYS A 273 45.41 3.22 10.97
C LYS A 273 46.53 3.89 10.17
N LEU A 274 47.62 3.15 10.00
CA LEU A 274 48.63 3.48 9.02
C LEU A 274 48.31 2.78 7.69
N GLU A 275 48.07 3.54 6.65
CA GLU A 275 47.85 3.03 5.31
C GLU A 275 48.85 3.59 4.33
N PHE A 276 49.32 2.74 3.40
CA PHE A 276 50.26 3.18 2.38
C PHE A 276 49.52 3.92 1.26
N ASN A 277 49.75 5.22 1.14
CA ASN A 277 49.22 6.03 0.06
C ASN A 277 50.06 5.86 -1.21
N GLU A 278 49.53 5.15 -2.21
CA GLU A 278 50.18 4.89 -3.50
C GLU A 278 50.57 6.18 -4.24
N ALA A 279 49.78 7.24 -4.14
CA ALA A 279 50.01 8.51 -4.81
C ALA A 279 51.15 9.30 -4.13
N ALA A 280 51.17 9.27 -2.80
CA ALA A 280 52.23 9.94 -2.00
C ALA A 280 53.49 9.08 -1.81
N LYS A 281 53.43 7.76 -2.13
CA LYS A 281 54.47 6.74 -1.87
C LYS A 281 54.97 6.77 -0.42
N ALA A 282 54.08 7.01 0.53
CA ALA A 282 54.37 7.13 1.95
C ALA A 282 53.21 6.54 2.78
N ASN A 283 53.52 6.12 4.02
CA ASN A 283 52.49 5.76 4.97
C ASN A 283 51.78 7.02 5.47
N GLU A 284 50.45 7.03 5.37
CA GLU A 284 49.59 8.09 5.88
C GLU A 284 48.77 7.56 7.05
N THR A 285 48.57 8.38 8.06
CA THR A 285 47.71 8.02 9.19
C THR A 285 46.26 8.38 8.87
N LEU A 286 45.42 7.39 8.65
CA LEU A 286 43.98 7.58 8.57
C LEU A 286 43.42 7.72 9.99
N ILE A 287 42.83 8.86 10.26
CA ILE A 287 42.25 9.16 11.57
C ILE A 287 41.00 8.32 11.78
N GLY A 288 40.95 7.57 12.87
CA GLY A 288 39.84 6.73 13.25
C GLY A 288 38.67 7.50 13.91
N PHE A 289 37.55 6.81 14.08
CA PHE A 289 36.33 7.39 14.67
C PHE A 289 36.55 7.96 16.07
N ARG A 290 37.45 7.38 16.86
CA ARG A 290 37.82 7.87 18.18
C ARG A 290 38.42 9.27 18.14
N ASN A 291 39.29 9.52 17.20
CA ASN A 291 40.15 10.71 17.17
C ASN A 291 39.70 11.76 16.15
N THR A 292 38.70 11.43 15.29
CA THR A 292 38.19 12.40 14.32
C THR A 292 37.62 13.65 15.00
N LYS A 293 37.98 14.82 14.44
CA LYS A 293 37.44 16.13 14.86
C LYS A 293 36.14 16.46 14.11
N ASP A 294 36.03 16.03 12.86
CA ASP A 294 34.82 16.19 12.04
C ASP A 294 34.01 14.89 12.06
N VAL A 295 33.24 14.77 13.11
CA VAL A 295 32.42 13.60 13.37
C VAL A 295 31.32 13.42 12.30
N GLN A 296 30.76 14.52 11.80
CA GLN A 296 29.70 14.51 10.78
C GLN A 296 30.21 13.93 9.46
N SER A 297 31.31 14.48 8.94
CA SER A 297 31.91 13.99 7.70
C SER A 297 32.36 12.53 7.84
N PHE A 298 32.92 12.15 9.00
CA PHE A 298 33.35 10.77 9.24
C PHE A 298 32.16 9.79 9.22
N VAL A 299 31.07 10.09 9.93
CA VAL A 299 29.87 9.25 9.92
C VAL A 299 29.27 9.18 8.52
N ASN A 300 29.13 10.33 7.84
CA ASN A 300 28.53 10.37 6.50
C ASN A 300 29.33 9.60 5.44
N ALA A 301 30.64 9.41 5.65
CA ALA A 301 31.50 8.64 4.76
C ALA A 301 31.50 7.13 5.02
N ASN A 302 31.19 6.69 6.27
CA ASN A 302 31.38 5.31 6.72
C ASN A 302 30.08 4.64 7.20
N SER A 303 28.92 5.30 7.07
CA SER A 303 27.63 4.81 7.59
C SER A 303 26.58 4.77 6.50
N SER A 304 25.73 3.74 6.50
CA SER A 304 24.54 3.65 5.66
C SER A 304 23.49 4.71 6.03
N VAL A 305 23.55 5.26 7.25
CA VAL A 305 22.66 6.32 7.74
C VAL A 305 23.46 7.61 7.97
N LYS A 306 22.95 8.73 7.46
CA LYS A 306 23.61 10.04 7.65
C LYS A 306 23.61 10.45 9.11
N TYR A 307 24.65 11.22 9.49
CA TYR A 307 24.77 11.83 10.80
C TYR A 307 23.56 12.71 11.12
N ASN A 308 23.01 12.52 12.33
CA ASN A 308 21.96 13.37 12.87
C ASN A 308 22.50 14.15 14.07
N ASP A 309 22.48 15.47 13.98
CA ASP A 309 22.99 16.37 15.02
C ASP A 309 22.02 16.59 16.20
N SER A 310 20.88 15.90 16.22
CA SER A 310 19.86 16.04 17.26
C SER A 310 20.24 15.30 18.54
N TYR A 311 19.76 15.81 19.68
CA TYR A 311 19.83 15.10 20.95
C TYR A 311 18.76 14.01 21.03
N LEU A 312 19.10 12.86 21.57
CA LEU A 312 18.25 11.72 21.80
C LEU A 312 17.97 11.57 23.31
N PHE A 313 16.74 11.30 23.66
CA PHE A 313 16.40 10.86 25.03
C PHE A 313 16.63 9.37 25.20
N GLU A 314 16.67 8.91 26.44
CA GLU A 314 16.84 7.49 26.77
C GLU A 314 15.86 6.57 26.03
N SER A 315 14.61 7.01 25.87
CA SER A 315 13.57 6.26 25.13
C SER A 315 13.86 6.03 23.65
N SER A 316 14.74 6.83 23.06
CA SER A 316 15.16 6.74 21.65
C SER A 316 16.48 6.00 21.44
N LEU A 317 17.12 5.56 22.51
CA LEU A 317 18.36 4.76 22.46
C LEU A 317 18.01 3.28 22.22
N PRO A 318 18.93 2.49 21.59
CA PRO A 318 18.76 1.05 21.42
C PRO A 318 18.50 0.34 22.76
N LYS A 319 17.36 -0.33 22.88
CA LYS A 319 16.87 -0.88 24.16
C LYS A 319 17.85 -1.83 24.86
N THR A 320 18.56 -2.64 24.07
CA THR A 320 19.53 -3.61 24.60
C THR A 320 20.82 -2.98 25.08
N GLU A 321 21.15 -1.78 24.60
CA GLU A 321 22.42 -1.11 24.85
C GLU A 321 22.29 0.19 25.67
N VAL A 322 21.08 0.53 26.11
CA VAL A 322 20.77 1.80 26.82
C VAL A 322 21.70 2.05 27.98
N GLU A 323 21.90 1.08 28.88
CA GLU A 323 22.73 1.25 30.07
C GLU A 323 24.21 1.45 29.75
N LYS A 324 24.72 0.76 28.74
CA LYS A 324 26.09 0.93 28.25
C LYS A 324 26.29 2.33 27.63
N ILE A 325 25.34 2.74 26.76
CA ILE A 325 25.41 4.07 26.13
C ILE A 325 25.30 5.20 27.15
N LYS A 326 24.45 5.07 28.14
CA LYS A 326 24.32 6.06 29.24
C LYS A 326 25.60 6.20 30.08
N SER A 327 26.34 5.10 30.25
CA SER A 327 27.59 5.08 31.02
C SER A 327 28.78 5.65 30.28
N LEU A 328 28.71 5.85 28.95
CA LEU A 328 29.81 6.38 28.16
C LEU A 328 30.26 7.75 28.66
N GLY A 329 31.57 7.93 28.72
CA GLY A 329 32.20 9.21 28.85
C GLY A 329 32.25 10.00 27.52
N PHE A 330 32.60 11.27 27.60
CA PHE A 330 32.78 12.11 26.40
C PHE A 330 33.84 11.51 25.47
N ASN A 331 33.51 11.41 24.19
CA ASN A 331 34.30 10.77 23.13
C ASN A 331 34.51 9.24 23.29
N GLU A 332 33.92 8.60 24.25
CA GLU A 332 33.94 7.13 24.35
C GLU A 332 33.04 6.49 23.29
N ILE A 333 33.46 5.31 22.83
CA ILE A 333 32.78 4.53 21.81
C ILE A 333 32.28 3.23 22.41
N HIS A 334 31.05 2.86 22.08
CA HIS A 334 30.46 1.56 22.37
C HIS A 334 30.15 0.82 21.06
N GLY A 335 30.48 -0.47 21.00
CA GLY A 335 30.24 -1.33 19.86
C GLY A 335 31.51 -2.04 19.33
N PRO A 336 31.38 -2.85 18.27
CA PRO A 336 30.17 -3.11 17.49
C PRO A 336 29.09 -3.85 18.27
N TYR A 337 27.82 -3.44 18.11
CA TYR A 337 26.67 -4.13 18.67
C TYR A 337 25.58 -4.28 17.61
N LYS A 338 24.79 -5.36 17.72
CA LYS A 338 23.66 -5.64 16.81
C LYS A 338 22.40 -4.94 17.31
N ASP A 339 21.73 -4.22 16.38
CA ASP A 339 20.43 -3.59 16.64
C ASP A 339 19.51 -3.84 15.43
N GLY A 340 18.58 -4.80 15.59
CA GLY A 340 17.75 -5.28 14.50
C GLY A 340 18.57 -5.90 13.36
N SER A 341 18.38 -5.35 12.15
CA SER A 341 19.10 -5.74 10.92
C SER A 341 20.41 -4.99 10.69
N THR A 342 20.97 -4.33 11.70
CA THR A 342 22.17 -3.52 11.57
C THR A 342 23.22 -3.86 12.63
N TYR A 343 24.49 -3.67 12.30
CA TYR A 343 25.58 -3.49 13.28
C TYR A 343 25.92 -2.03 13.43
N ARG A 344 26.24 -1.61 14.67
CA ARG A 344 26.48 -0.21 15.02
C ARG A 344 27.71 -0.03 15.90
N ILE A 345 28.39 1.09 15.72
CA ILE A 345 29.30 1.67 16.71
C ILE A 345 28.84 3.08 17.03
N SER A 346 28.75 3.41 18.31
CA SER A 346 28.20 4.69 18.79
C SER A 346 29.19 5.42 19.67
N LYS A 347 29.46 6.70 19.33
CA LYS A 347 30.34 7.61 20.09
C LYS A 347 29.48 8.65 20.77
N LEU A 348 29.72 8.91 22.07
CA LEU A 348 29.06 9.97 22.79
C LEU A 348 29.73 11.31 22.48
N VAL A 349 29.00 12.23 21.84
CA VAL A 349 29.49 13.56 21.45
C VAL A 349 29.18 14.62 22.53
N ALA A 350 27.99 14.57 23.13
CA ALA A 350 27.61 15.49 24.20
C ALA A 350 26.48 14.93 25.08
N LYS A 351 26.40 15.45 26.31
CA LYS A 351 25.24 15.25 27.20
C LYS A 351 24.67 16.61 27.60
N LYS A 352 23.35 16.77 27.63
CA LYS A 352 22.67 18.02 27.99
C LYS A 352 21.34 17.70 28.68
N MET A 353 20.96 18.51 29.68
CA MET A 353 19.62 18.47 30.24
C MET A 353 18.67 19.29 29.39
N ILE A 354 17.73 18.66 28.72
CA ILE A 354 16.76 19.28 27.80
C ILE A 354 15.35 18.97 28.29
N SER A 355 14.42 19.93 28.17
CA SER A 355 13.01 19.68 28.47
C SER A 355 12.41 18.69 27.46
N ASP A 356 11.58 17.77 27.93
CA ASP A 356 10.97 16.73 27.08
C ASP A 356 9.86 17.27 26.17
N SER A 357 9.25 18.40 26.55
CA SER A 357 8.20 19.07 25.79
C SER A 357 8.29 20.59 25.93
N ALA A 358 7.71 21.30 24.98
CA ALA A 358 7.55 22.75 25.03
C ALA A 358 6.15 23.13 24.57
N LYS A 359 5.56 24.12 25.24
CA LYS A 359 4.35 24.80 24.81
C LYS A 359 4.73 26.23 24.41
N VAL A 360 4.50 26.57 23.16
CA VAL A 360 4.79 27.88 22.59
C VAL A 360 3.54 28.45 21.93
N ARG A 361 3.54 29.76 21.66
CA ARG A 361 2.65 30.34 20.66
C ARG A 361 3.49 31.06 19.64
N HIS A 362 3.05 31.02 18.37
CA HIS A 362 3.81 31.61 17.29
C HIS A 362 2.95 32.31 16.23
N ILE A 363 3.59 33.17 15.46
CA ILE A 363 3.05 33.80 14.25
C ILE A 363 4.01 33.49 13.12
N LEU A 364 3.55 32.84 12.04
CA LEU A 364 4.35 32.49 10.90
C LEU A 364 4.14 33.49 9.75
N ILE A 365 5.20 34.13 9.32
CA ILE A 365 5.25 35.04 8.17
C ILE A 365 5.99 34.35 7.04
N PRO A 366 5.31 33.88 5.98
CA PRO A 366 5.90 33.16 4.87
C PRO A 366 6.60 34.13 3.90
N PHE A 367 7.49 33.59 3.07
CA PHE A 367 8.09 34.32 1.94
C PHE A 367 8.00 33.51 0.65
N VAL A 368 8.16 34.17 -0.49
CA VAL A 368 8.11 33.51 -1.81
C VAL A 368 9.16 32.42 -1.92
N GLY A 369 8.73 31.19 -2.23
CA GLY A 369 9.59 30.01 -2.32
C GLY A 369 9.80 29.31 -0.98
N GLY A 370 9.21 29.77 0.12
CA GLY A 370 9.20 29.05 1.39
C GLY A 370 8.44 27.72 1.30
N THR A 371 8.84 26.75 2.10
CA THR A 371 8.19 25.43 2.16
C THR A 371 6.71 25.60 2.55
N ARG A 372 5.78 25.05 1.75
CA ARG A 372 4.32 25.17 1.92
C ARG A 372 3.79 26.61 1.91
N ALA A 373 4.54 27.57 1.36
CA ALA A 373 4.01 28.91 1.14
C ALA A 373 2.88 28.85 0.09
N ASP A 374 1.76 29.53 0.38
CA ASP A 374 0.66 29.65 -0.57
C ASP A 374 1.11 30.42 -1.83
N VAL A 375 0.55 30.09 -2.99
CA VAL A 375 0.87 30.76 -4.26
C VAL A 375 0.53 32.26 -4.25
N SER A 376 -0.31 32.72 -3.35
CA SER A 376 -0.65 34.13 -3.13
C SER A 376 0.43 34.91 -2.35
N VAL A 377 1.43 34.23 -1.78
CA VAL A 377 2.51 34.87 -1.03
C VAL A 377 3.42 35.62 -2.00
N THR A 378 3.47 36.93 -1.88
CA THR A 378 4.32 37.82 -2.71
C THR A 378 5.51 38.40 -1.95
N ALA A 379 5.51 38.29 -0.61
CA ALA A 379 6.57 38.87 0.22
C ALA A 379 7.92 38.21 -0.06
N THR A 380 8.93 38.98 -0.31
CA THR A 380 10.34 38.52 -0.38
C THR A 380 10.83 38.12 1.01
N ASP A 381 11.96 37.40 1.07
CA ASP A 381 12.62 37.01 2.33
C ASP A 381 12.88 38.26 3.23
N VAL A 382 13.34 39.37 2.65
CA VAL A 382 13.63 40.61 3.37
C VAL A 382 12.35 41.29 3.90
N GLU A 383 11.28 41.29 3.12
CA GLU A 383 9.99 41.86 3.52
C GLU A 383 9.34 41.03 4.63
N ALA A 384 9.33 39.70 4.50
CA ALA A 384 8.86 38.79 5.54
C ALA A 384 9.61 38.96 6.85
N LYS A 385 10.96 39.09 6.78
CA LYS A 385 11.78 39.38 7.96
C LYS A 385 11.39 40.72 8.60
N THR A 386 11.23 41.76 7.79
CA THR A 386 10.88 43.11 8.28
C THR A 386 9.51 43.10 8.96
N GLN A 387 8.54 42.36 8.42
CA GLN A 387 7.22 42.17 9.01
C GLN A 387 7.30 41.41 10.34
N ALA A 388 8.04 40.30 10.39
CA ALA A 388 8.24 39.52 11.62
C ALA A 388 8.94 40.35 12.72
N ASP A 389 9.96 41.14 12.35
CA ASP A 389 10.66 42.06 13.27
C ASP A 389 9.71 43.17 13.81
N SER A 390 8.78 43.64 12.99
CA SER A 390 7.76 44.61 13.40
C SER A 390 6.77 44.00 14.39
N ILE A 391 6.28 42.78 14.13
CA ILE A 391 5.44 42.02 15.04
C ILE A 391 6.16 41.77 16.36
N TYR A 392 7.43 41.37 16.30
CA TYR A 392 8.26 41.19 17.49
C TYR A 392 8.36 42.45 18.33
N LYS A 393 8.58 43.62 17.74
CA LYS A 393 8.63 44.91 18.47
C LYS A 393 7.31 45.23 19.17
N ILE A 394 6.17 45.02 18.51
CA ILE A 394 4.83 45.22 19.09
C ILE A 394 4.64 44.27 20.30
N LEU A 395 4.93 42.99 20.09
CA LEU A 395 4.80 41.97 21.13
C LEU A 395 5.78 42.14 22.27
N LYS A 396 6.97 42.64 22.01
CA LYS A 396 7.96 42.98 23.07
C LYS A 396 7.46 44.10 23.99
N SER A 397 6.73 45.08 23.45
CA SER A 397 6.14 46.17 24.25
C SER A 397 4.87 45.71 24.95
N ASN A 398 4.02 44.91 24.35
CA ASN A 398 2.79 44.40 24.93
C ASN A 398 2.38 43.02 24.37
N ARG A 399 2.51 41.97 25.18
CA ARG A 399 2.17 40.57 24.86
C ARG A 399 0.67 40.36 24.60
N SER A 400 -0.21 41.20 25.13
CA SER A 400 -1.66 41.04 24.94
C SER A 400 -2.11 41.24 23.46
N ASN A 401 -1.26 41.88 22.64
CA ASN A 401 -1.52 42.07 21.24
C ASN A 401 -1.34 40.79 20.39
N PHE A 402 -0.91 39.66 21.00
CA PHE A 402 -0.63 38.43 20.27
C PHE A 402 -1.84 37.96 19.48
N LYS A 403 -3.01 37.93 20.12
CA LYS A 403 -4.27 37.45 19.49
C LYS A 403 -4.69 38.28 18.28
N SER A 404 -4.56 39.59 18.34
CA SER A 404 -4.90 40.50 17.21
C SER A 404 -3.92 40.38 16.04
N LEU A 405 -2.70 39.91 16.26
CA LEU A 405 -1.68 39.73 15.23
C LEU A 405 -1.69 38.33 14.60
N LEU A 406 -2.49 37.40 15.10
CA LEU A 406 -2.65 36.05 14.51
C LEU A 406 -3.23 36.07 13.10
N GLU A 407 -4.02 37.10 12.75
CA GLU A 407 -4.55 37.26 11.41
C GLU A 407 -3.45 37.35 10.34
N LEU A 408 -2.24 37.82 10.74
CA LEU A 408 -1.07 37.91 9.87
C LEU A 408 -0.34 36.57 9.70
N SER A 409 -0.67 35.58 10.53
CA SER A 409 -0.03 34.27 10.50
C SER A 409 -0.58 33.41 9.37
N SER A 410 0.30 32.76 8.62
CA SER A 410 -0.06 31.75 7.61
C SER A 410 -0.37 30.38 8.20
N ASP A 411 0.00 30.10 9.46
CA ASP A 411 -0.33 28.83 10.13
C ASP A 411 -1.76 28.88 10.69
N LYS A 412 -2.73 28.52 9.83
CA LYS A 412 -4.15 28.55 10.20
C LYS A 412 -4.50 27.52 11.27
N VAL A 413 -3.77 26.40 11.34
CA VAL A 413 -4.05 25.33 12.32
C VAL A 413 -3.74 25.79 13.76
N SER A 414 -2.60 26.42 13.98
CA SER A 414 -2.28 26.98 15.30
C SER A 414 -3.13 28.21 15.64
N ASN A 415 -3.54 29.00 14.63
CA ASN A 415 -4.38 30.18 14.83
C ASN A 415 -5.73 29.85 15.49
N GLU A 416 -6.32 28.68 15.19
CA GLU A 416 -7.57 28.21 15.84
C GLU A 416 -7.40 27.96 17.35
N LYS A 417 -6.15 27.85 17.81
CA LYS A 417 -5.77 27.64 19.20
C LYS A 417 -4.99 28.82 19.77
N ASP A 418 -5.33 30.05 19.38
CA ASP A 418 -4.65 31.28 19.78
C ASP A 418 -3.12 31.28 19.46
N GLY A 419 -2.73 30.58 18.39
CA GLY A 419 -1.35 30.40 17.94
C GLY A 419 -0.54 29.39 18.76
N GLU A 420 -1.17 28.66 19.68
CA GLU A 420 -0.51 27.74 20.61
C GLU A 420 -0.22 26.40 19.98
N ILE A 421 1.00 25.91 20.23
CA ILE A 421 1.47 24.58 19.90
C ILE A 421 2.13 23.96 21.12
N GLU A 422 1.77 22.73 21.44
CA GLU A 422 2.46 21.90 22.42
C GLU A 422 3.07 20.70 21.71
N PHE A 423 4.38 20.48 21.89
CA PHE A 423 5.10 19.44 21.17
C PHE A 423 6.27 18.88 21.98
N ALA A 424 6.62 17.62 21.71
CA ALA A 424 7.78 16.97 22.29
C ALA A 424 9.05 17.36 21.52
N TYR A 425 10.20 17.31 22.18
CA TYR A 425 11.50 17.55 21.53
C TYR A 425 11.75 16.62 20.34
N THR A 426 11.19 15.41 20.37
CA THR A 426 11.30 14.39 19.33
C THR A 426 10.37 14.59 18.14
N ASP A 427 9.43 15.54 18.20
CA ASP A 427 8.49 15.80 17.12
C ASP A 427 9.17 16.47 15.91
N GLY A 428 8.62 16.27 14.74
CA GLY A 428 9.18 16.67 13.44
C GLY A 428 9.06 18.17 13.11
N PHE A 429 9.36 19.05 14.07
CA PHE A 429 9.44 20.50 13.80
C PHE A 429 10.81 20.89 13.23
N ALA A 430 10.87 22.02 12.52
CA ALA A 430 12.11 22.60 12.03
C ALA A 430 13.14 22.76 13.16
N ASP A 431 14.41 22.45 12.88
CA ASP A 431 15.44 22.40 13.91
C ASP A 431 15.67 23.75 14.58
N GLU A 432 15.57 24.85 13.82
CA GLU A 432 15.68 26.21 14.36
C GLU A 432 14.51 26.57 15.28
N PHE A 433 13.29 26.10 14.94
CA PHE A 433 12.11 26.29 15.78
C PHE A 433 12.23 25.51 17.09
N LYS A 434 12.69 24.26 17.02
CA LYS A 434 12.99 23.43 18.20
C LYS A 434 14.09 24.04 19.04
N ALA A 435 15.21 24.41 18.42
CA ALA A 435 16.35 25.01 19.14
C ALA A 435 15.89 26.23 19.94
N TYR A 436 15.14 27.14 19.33
CA TYR A 436 14.61 28.30 20.04
C TYR A 436 13.70 27.90 21.21
N SER A 437 12.76 27.00 20.98
CA SER A 437 11.72 26.61 21.94
C SER A 437 12.27 25.86 23.15
N PHE A 438 13.36 25.12 23.01
CA PHE A 438 13.93 24.31 24.07
C PHE A 438 15.21 24.91 24.72
N GLU A 439 15.93 25.80 24.02
CA GLU A 439 17.18 26.38 24.53
C GLU A 439 17.00 27.70 25.26
N ASN A 440 15.89 28.39 25.02
CA ASN A 440 15.58 29.63 25.72
C ASN A 440 14.62 29.40 26.90
N PRO A 441 14.65 30.24 27.97
CA PRO A 441 13.79 30.07 29.10
C PRO A 441 12.33 30.44 28.80
N LYS A 442 11.40 29.91 29.61
CA LYS A 442 9.98 30.31 29.61
C LYS A 442 9.85 31.85 29.63
N GLY A 443 8.91 32.38 28.81
CA GLY A 443 8.64 33.81 28.64
C GLY A 443 9.52 34.47 27.58
N SER A 444 10.49 33.76 26.97
CA SER A 444 11.29 34.28 25.87
C SER A 444 10.41 34.56 24.67
N LEU A 445 10.67 35.69 23.99
CA LEU A 445 10.08 36.06 22.70
C LEU A 445 11.22 36.31 21.70
N GLY A 446 11.11 35.76 20.50
CA GLY A 446 12.12 35.93 19.46
C GLY A 446 11.58 35.69 18.05
N VAL A 447 12.41 36.03 17.08
CA VAL A 447 12.16 35.76 15.66
C VAL A 447 13.12 34.67 15.20
N VAL A 448 12.58 33.63 14.59
CA VAL A 448 13.34 32.47 14.08
C VAL A 448 13.00 32.28 12.62
N LYS A 449 14.01 32.12 11.78
CA LYS A 449 13.86 31.75 10.37
C LYS A 449 13.91 30.24 10.24
N THR A 450 12.98 29.68 9.46
CA THR A 450 12.97 28.30 9.00
C THR A 450 12.70 28.26 7.50
N ASP A 451 12.71 27.10 6.90
CA ASP A 451 12.31 26.93 5.49
C ASP A 451 10.84 27.31 5.21
N PHE A 452 9.98 27.36 6.24
CA PHE A 452 8.58 27.76 6.11
C PHE A 452 8.38 29.29 6.11
N GLY A 453 9.29 30.02 6.74
CA GLY A 453 9.16 31.47 6.93
C GLY A 453 9.80 31.96 8.22
N TYR A 454 9.43 33.16 8.62
CA TYR A 454 9.86 33.76 9.89
C TYR A 454 8.78 33.54 10.96
N HIS A 455 9.16 32.87 12.03
CA HIS A 455 8.30 32.61 13.19
C HIS A 455 8.60 33.61 14.29
N VAL A 456 7.58 34.34 14.75
CA VAL A 456 7.67 35.09 16.01
C VAL A 456 7.15 34.18 17.11
N ILE A 457 8.06 33.68 17.96
CA ILE A 457 7.78 32.61 18.94
C ILE A 457 7.81 33.17 20.36
N GLU A 458 6.82 32.83 21.16
CA GLU A 458 6.83 33.03 22.61
C GLU A 458 6.73 31.68 23.34
N ILE A 459 7.63 31.43 24.28
CA ILE A 459 7.66 30.19 25.08
C ILE A 459 6.73 30.35 26.29
N LEU A 460 5.64 29.59 26.30
CA LEU A 460 4.63 29.63 27.36
C LEU A 460 4.98 28.71 28.55
N SER A 461 5.44 27.50 28.25
CA SER A 461 5.90 26.54 29.25
C SER A 461 6.83 25.52 28.66
N GLN A 462 7.59 24.85 29.49
CA GLN A 462 8.45 23.73 29.13
C GLN A 462 8.22 22.60 30.13
N GLY A 463 8.30 21.36 29.65
CA GLY A 463 8.15 20.15 30.45
C GLY A 463 9.36 19.86 31.34
N SER A 464 9.41 18.65 31.88
CA SER A 464 10.51 18.23 32.76
C SER A 464 11.82 18.12 32.01
N LYS A 465 12.91 18.56 32.64
CA LYS A 465 14.26 18.38 32.08
C LYS A 465 14.71 16.93 32.25
N LYS A 466 15.10 16.30 31.14
CA LYS A 466 15.64 14.95 31.09
C LYS A 466 17.05 14.97 30.49
N GLN A 467 17.85 13.98 30.88
CA GLN A 467 19.17 13.81 30.25
C GLN A 467 18.99 13.42 28.79
N ALA A 468 19.60 14.19 27.91
CA ALA A 468 19.67 13.93 26.48
C ALA A 468 21.11 13.71 26.03
N TYR A 469 21.29 12.90 25.01
CA TYR A 469 22.56 12.40 24.51
C TYR A 469 22.70 12.79 23.03
N LYS A 470 23.80 13.45 22.67
CA LYS A 470 24.18 13.65 21.27
C LYS A 470 25.11 12.51 20.89
N MET A 471 24.67 11.68 19.97
CA MET A 471 25.38 10.48 19.55
C MET A 471 25.88 10.63 18.11
N ALA A 472 27.08 10.18 17.86
CA ALA A 472 27.54 9.87 16.52
C ALA A 472 27.50 8.35 16.36
N THR A 473 26.72 7.85 15.43
CA THR A 473 26.55 6.41 15.23
C THR A 473 26.87 6.04 13.79
N ILE A 474 27.79 5.13 13.59
CA ILE A 474 28.05 4.47 12.31
C ILE A 474 27.18 3.22 12.29
N VAL A 475 26.38 3.08 11.24
CA VAL A 475 25.42 2.00 11.03
C VAL A 475 25.81 1.26 9.76
N GLN A 476 25.90 -0.06 9.83
CA GLN A 476 26.07 -0.93 8.67
C GLN A 476 24.92 -1.93 8.63
N GLU A 477 24.29 -2.07 7.48
CA GLU A 477 23.22 -3.06 7.27
C GLU A 477 23.79 -4.46 7.21
N ILE A 478 23.05 -5.43 7.74
CA ILE A 478 23.44 -6.84 7.68
C ILE A 478 22.89 -7.40 6.37
N GLU A 479 23.72 -7.37 5.34
CA GLU A 479 23.40 -7.89 4.02
C GLU A 479 24.25 -9.12 3.69
N PRO A 480 23.71 -10.08 2.91
CA PRO A 480 24.49 -11.21 2.43
C PRO A 480 25.57 -10.75 1.46
N SER A 481 26.78 -11.27 1.60
CA SER A 481 27.87 -11.04 0.66
C SER A 481 27.57 -11.71 -0.70
N VAL A 482 28.30 -11.27 -1.73
CA VAL A 482 28.25 -11.89 -3.07
C VAL A 482 28.51 -13.40 -2.98
N GLN A 483 29.45 -13.83 -2.10
CA GLN A 483 29.74 -15.25 -1.89
C GLN A 483 28.54 -15.99 -1.31
N THR A 484 27.86 -15.42 -0.33
CA THR A 484 26.65 -16.01 0.27
C THR A 484 25.53 -16.12 -0.77
N ILE A 485 25.28 -15.08 -1.57
CA ILE A 485 24.31 -15.10 -2.68
C ILE A 485 24.65 -16.18 -3.70
N ASP A 486 25.91 -16.28 -4.12
CA ASP A 486 26.39 -17.32 -5.03
C ASP A 486 26.20 -18.74 -4.48
N ASP A 487 26.43 -18.93 -3.18
CA ASP A 487 26.26 -20.24 -2.55
C ASP A 487 24.78 -20.61 -2.41
N VAL A 488 23.89 -19.65 -2.14
CA VAL A 488 22.43 -19.86 -2.19
C VAL A 488 22.01 -20.29 -3.60
N PHE A 489 22.47 -19.60 -4.65
CA PHE A 489 22.18 -19.96 -6.03
C PHE A 489 22.71 -21.34 -6.41
N LYS A 490 23.94 -21.69 -6.04
CA LYS A 490 24.53 -23.02 -6.27
C LYS A 490 23.72 -24.12 -5.56
N ASN A 491 23.31 -23.88 -4.32
CA ASN A 491 22.55 -24.84 -3.55
C ASN A 491 21.15 -25.05 -4.15
N LYS A 492 20.47 -23.96 -4.58
CA LYS A 492 19.23 -24.02 -5.34
C LYS A 492 19.40 -24.86 -6.62
N SER A 493 20.45 -24.60 -7.39
CA SER A 493 20.71 -25.32 -8.64
C SER A 493 21.02 -26.81 -8.44
N LYS A 494 21.79 -27.16 -7.38
CA LYS A 494 22.00 -28.55 -7.00
C LYS A 494 20.70 -29.25 -6.61
N PHE A 495 19.82 -28.55 -5.89
CA PHE A 495 18.52 -29.07 -5.51
C PHE A 495 17.63 -29.34 -6.75
N GLU A 496 17.57 -28.40 -7.71
CA GLU A 496 16.83 -28.57 -8.96
C GLU A 496 17.29 -29.80 -9.76
N ILE A 497 18.60 -29.98 -9.86
CA ILE A 497 19.17 -31.16 -10.53
C ILE A 497 18.76 -32.44 -9.80
N ALA A 498 18.85 -32.48 -8.48
CA ALA A 498 18.56 -33.67 -7.70
C ALA A 498 17.07 -34.06 -7.75
N ILE A 499 16.14 -33.09 -7.74
CA ILE A 499 14.69 -33.38 -7.81
C ILE A 499 14.21 -33.78 -9.20
N ALA A 500 15.03 -33.64 -10.22
CA ALA A 500 14.68 -34.10 -11.56
C ALA A 500 14.55 -35.64 -11.63
N ASP A 501 15.39 -36.35 -10.86
CA ASP A 501 15.47 -37.81 -10.87
C ASP A 501 15.07 -38.48 -9.55
N ALA A 502 14.71 -37.66 -8.51
CA ALA A 502 14.40 -38.17 -7.16
C ALA A 502 13.15 -37.49 -6.54
N ASP A 503 12.68 -38.09 -5.43
CA ASP A 503 11.54 -37.52 -4.71
C ASP A 503 11.88 -36.16 -4.09
N PHE A 504 10.99 -35.17 -4.28
CA PHE A 504 11.17 -33.78 -3.83
C PHE A 504 11.36 -33.68 -2.31
N ASN A 505 10.56 -34.42 -1.52
CA ASN A 505 10.63 -34.36 -0.06
C ASN A 505 11.88 -35.09 0.48
N GLU A 506 12.28 -36.18 -0.16
CA GLU A 506 13.51 -36.92 0.21
C GLU A 506 14.74 -36.03 -0.04
N VAL A 507 14.85 -35.42 -1.21
CA VAL A 507 15.96 -34.50 -1.54
C VAL A 507 15.97 -33.29 -0.59
N ALA A 508 14.81 -32.71 -0.29
CA ALA A 508 14.72 -31.62 0.66
C ALA A 508 15.22 -32.01 2.05
N THR A 509 14.80 -33.17 2.53
CA THR A 509 15.22 -33.70 3.84
C THR A 509 16.74 -33.97 3.88
N GLN A 510 17.29 -34.61 2.86
CA GLN A 510 18.73 -34.89 2.74
C GLN A 510 19.58 -33.62 2.67
N SER A 511 19.02 -32.58 2.05
CA SER A 511 19.67 -31.26 1.90
C SER A 511 19.36 -30.31 3.07
N ASN A 512 18.68 -30.81 4.12
CA ASN A 512 18.25 -30.02 5.29
C ASN A 512 17.36 -28.82 4.98
N TYR A 513 16.52 -28.91 3.94
CA TYR A 513 15.51 -27.92 3.62
C TYR A 513 14.12 -28.35 4.10
N LYS A 514 13.34 -27.37 4.53
CA LYS A 514 11.94 -27.59 4.92
C LYS A 514 11.02 -27.47 3.72
N THR A 515 10.21 -28.50 3.49
CA THR A 515 9.15 -28.46 2.49
C THR A 515 7.89 -27.80 3.07
N MET A 516 7.22 -26.98 2.26
CA MET A 516 6.01 -26.26 2.61
C MET A 516 4.90 -26.64 1.63
N PRO A 517 3.94 -27.50 2.04
CA PRO A 517 2.79 -27.84 1.20
C PRO A 517 1.78 -26.70 1.20
N VAL A 518 1.21 -26.43 0.03
CA VAL A 518 0.14 -25.43 -0.18
C VAL A 518 -0.96 -26.07 -1.01
N SER A 519 -2.19 -25.96 -0.55
CA SER A 519 -3.35 -26.57 -1.20
C SER A 519 -4.35 -25.50 -1.66
N SER A 520 -5.11 -25.87 -2.69
CA SER A 520 -6.27 -25.10 -3.20
C SER A 520 -5.93 -23.70 -3.71
N ILE A 521 -4.77 -23.54 -4.34
CA ILE A 521 -4.37 -22.29 -5.01
C ILE A 521 -5.30 -22.07 -6.21
N LYS A 522 -5.99 -20.94 -6.25
CA LYS A 522 -6.87 -20.53 -7.35
C LYS A 522 -6.14 -19.63 -8.32
N ILE A 523 -6.63 -19.57 -9.55
CA ILE A 523 -6.00 -18.79 -10.65
C ILE A 523 -5.87 -17.29 -10.34
N LEU A 524 -6.77 -16.73 -9.52
CA LEU A 524 -6.76 -15.32 -9.14
C LEU A 524 -6.05 -15.03 -7.82
N ASP A 525 -5.51 -16.04 -7.14
CA ASP A 525 -4.73 -15.83 -5.93
C ASP A 525 -3.46 -15.05 -6.25
N GLU A 526 -3.03 -14.18 -5.36
CA GLU A 526 -1.86 -13.32 -5.53
C GLU A 526 -0.70 -13.74 -4.63
N SER A 527 -1.03 -14.43 -3.55
CA SER A 527 -0.07 -14.84 -2.53
C SER A 527 0.02 -16.36 -2.38
N ILE A 528 1.20 -16.81 -1.96
CA ILE A 528 1.45 -18.19 -1.55
C ILE A 528 1.68 -18.16 -0.03
N PRO A 529 0.98 -18.98 0.76
CA PRO A 529 1.21 -19.11 2.19
C PRO A 529 2.69 -19.32 2.52
N GLY A 530 3.24 -18.53 3.43
CA GLY A 530 4.62 -18.59 3.88
C GLY A 530 5.64 -17.75 3.12
N ILE A 531 5.32 -17.32 1.88
CA ILE A 531 6.23 -16.49 1.05
C ILE A 531 5.57 -15.22 0.48
N GLY A 532 4.32 -14.93 0.88
CA GLY A 532 3.64 -13.68 0.53
C GLY A 532 3.24 -13.57 -0.94
N MET A 533 3.30 -12.36 -1.48
CA MET A 533 2.89 -12.01 -2.85
C MET A 533 3.78 -12.72 -3.88
N GLN A 534 3.26 -13.76 -4.52
CA GLN A 534 3.99 -14.60 -5.49
C GLN A 534 3.11 -14.95 -6.71
N ARG A 535 2.59 -13.93 -7.35
CA ARG A 535 1.71 -14.06 -8.52
C ARG A 535 2.33 -14.89 -9.66
N ALA A 536 3.66 -14.85 -9.80
CA ALA A 536 4.38 -15.62 -10.81
C ALA A 536 4.22 -17.14 -10.60
N ILE A 537 4.28 -17.61 -9.36
CA ILE A 537 4.08 -19.03 -9.00
C ILE A 537 2.62 -19.44 -9.28
N VAL A 538 1.66 -18.63 -8.86
CA VAL A 538 0.23 -18.88 -9.10
C VAL A 538 -0.05 -18.96 -10.61
N ARG A 539 0.45 -17.98 -11.39
CA ARG A 539 0.26 -17.98 -12.85
C ARG A 539 0.85 -19.22 -13.50
N TRP A 540 2.12 -19.53 -13.19
CA TRP A 540 2.77 -20.73 -13.71
C TRP A 540 2.00 -22.01 -13.39
N SER A 541 1.51 -22.16 -12.16
CA SER A 541 0.79 -23.36 -11.75
C SER A 541 -0.51 -23.60 -12.54
N HIS A 542 -1.04 -22.55 -13.19
CA HIS A 542 -2.25 -22.61 -14.01
C HIS A 542 -1.98 -22.45 -15.51
N GLU A 543 -0.72 -22.39 -15.95
CA GLU A 543 -0.36 -22.39 -17.37
C GLU A 543 -0.83 -23.69 -18.04
N GLU A 544 -1.20 -23.59 -19.32
CA GLU A 544 -1.59 -24.75 -20.11
C GLU A 544 -0.40 -25.72 -20.27
N GLY A 545 -0.64 -27.00 -20.07
CA GLY A 545 0.41 -28.05 -20.16
C GLY A 545 1.17 -28.30 -18.85
N VAL A 546 0.93 -27.54 -17.77
CA VAL A 546 1.54 -27.83 -16.46
C VAL A 546 0.78 -28.96 -15.77
N GLU A 547 1.53 -30.04 -15.43
CA GLU A 547 1.00 -31.28 -14.88
C GLU A 547 1.54 -31.58 -13.47
N VAL A 548 0.98 -32.59 -12.83
CA VAL A 548 1.46 -33.10 -11.53
C VAL A 548 2.89 -33.64 -11.70
N GLY A 549 3.80 -33.16 -10.88
CA GLY A 549 5.22 -33.52 -10.93
C GLY A 549 6.10 -32.42 -11.50
N ASP A 550 5.55 -31.50 -12.29
CA ASP A 550 6.31 -30.37 -12.83
C ASP A 550 6.81 -29.48 -11.71
N PHE A 551 8.01 -28.96 -11.86
CA PHE A 551 8.62 -28.02 -10.94
C PHE A 551 9.27 -26.85 -11.67
N LYS A 552 9.37 -25.73 -10.97
CA LYS A 552 10.01 -24.52 -11.49
C LYS A 552 10.55 -23.66 -10.35
N SER A 553 11.65 -22.96 -10.61
CA SER A 553 12.20 -21.99 -9.66
C SER A 553 11.75 -20.57 -9.97
N PHE A 554 11.66 -19.76 -8.92
CA PHE A 554 11.23 -18.36 -8.99
C PHE A 554 12.08 -17.52 -8.05
N ASN A 555 12.41 -16.32 -8.49
CA ASN A 555 12.94 -15.29 -7.59
C ASN A 555 11.80 -14.77 -6.70
N VAL A 556 12.06 -14.57 -5.43
CA VAL A 556 11.06 -14.09 -4.48
C VAL A 556 11.36 -12.69 -3.98
N SER A 557 10.33 -11.94 -3.68
CA SER A 557 10.47 -10.62 -3.07
C SER A 557 11.16 -10.74 -1.71
N GLY A 558 12.18 -9.92 -1.46
CA GLY A 558 12.98 -10.00 -0.24
C GLY A 558 14.27 -10.81 -0.37
N GLY A 559 14.61 -11.26 -1.58
CA GLY A 559 15.85 -12.00 -1.90
C GLY A 559 15.72 -13.50 -1.83
N GLY A 560 16.44 -14.17 -2.74
CA GLY A 560 16.50 -15.62 -2.83
C GLY A 560 15.50 -16.26 -3.79
N PHE A 561 15.32 -17.57 -3.61
CA PHE A 561 14.59 -18.40 -4.58
C PHE A 561 13.58 -19.30 -3.90
N VAL A 562 12.56 -19.69 -4.67
CA VAL A 562 11.64 -20.76 -4.33
C VAL A 562 11.64 -21.77 -5.46
N VAL A 563 11.80 -23.04 -5.13
CA VAL A 563 11.56 -24.16 -6.06
C VAL A 563 10.22 -24.76 -5.69
N ALA A 564 9.24 -24.66 -6.58
CA ALA A 564 7.87 -25.16 -6.39
C ALA A 564 7.61 -26.36 -7.29
N LYS A 565 6.91 -27.39 -6.79
CA LYS A 565 6.49 -28.59 -7.51
C LYS A 565 4.99 -28.77 -7.39
N ILE A 566 4.30 -29.04 -8.51
CA ILE A 566 2.87 -29.33 -8.54
C ILE A 566 2.61 -30.73 -7.95
N THR A 567 1.74 -30.80 -6.95
CA THR A 567 1.35 -32.06 -6.29
C THR A 567 -0.06 -32.51 -6.66
N ALA A 568 -0.96 -31.58 -7.03
CA ALA A 568 -2.27 -31.92 -7.56
C ALA A 568 -2.82 -30.85 -8.51
N VAL A 569 -3.56 -31.32 -9.51
CA VAL A 569 -4.35 -30.50 -10.45
C VAL A 569 -5.82 -30.81 -10.20
N ASN A 570 -6.52 -29.90 -9.52
CA ASN A 570 -7.93 -30.05 -9.23
C ASN A 570 -8.75 -29.31 -10.28
N LYS A 571 -9.64 -30.00 -10.99
CA LYS A 571 -10.56 -29.39 -11.97
C LYS A 571 -11.77 -28.80 -11.26
N LYS A 572 -12.39 -27.80 -11.87
CA LYS A 572 -13.70 -27.32 -11.42
C LYS A 572 -14.73 -28.44 -11.44
N GLY A 573 -15.52 -28.57 -10.39
CA GLY A 573 -16.56 -29.59 -10.28
C GLY A 573 -16.84 -29.98 -8.83
N LEU A 574 -17.44 -31.14 -8.63
CA LEU A 574 -17.73 -31.62 -7.29
C LEU A 574 -16.43 -32.05 -6.57
N MET A 575 -16.34 -31.71 -5.29
CA MET A 575 -15.27 -32.10 -4.39
C MET A 575 -15.10 -33.63 -4.39
N ASN A 576 -13.86 -34.11 -4.30
CA ASN A 576 -13.63 -35.55 -4.22
C ASN A 576 -14.21 -36.13 -2.92
N LEU A 577 -14.53 -37.44 -2.97
CA LEU A 577 -15.22 -38.13 -1.87
C LEU A 577 -14.48 -38.06 -0.54
N GLU A 578 -13.17 -38.09 -0.54
CA GLU A 578 -12.36 -38.02 0.69
C GLU A 578 -12.48 -36.69 1.38
N LYS A 579 -12.27 -35.59 0.64
CA LYS A 579 -12.42 -34.22 1.17
C LYS A 579 -13.87 -33.95 1.59
N ALA A 580 -14.83 -34.34 0.75
CA ALA A 580 -16.25 -34.15 1.03
C ALA A 580 -16.75 -34.96 2.24
N SER A 581 -16.16 -36.13 2.52
CA SER A 581 -16.56 -36.99 3.62
C SER A 581 -16.52 -36.32 4.98
N VAL A 582 -15.58 -35.40 5.20
CA VAL A 582 -15.40 -34.70 6.48
C VAL A 582 -16.67 -33.92 6.86
N THR A 583 -17.32 -33.28 5.90
CA THR A 583 -18.53 -32.47 6.13
C THR A 583 -19.81 -33.21 5.79
N ALA A 584 -19.79 -34.11 4.81
CA ALA A 584 -20.95 -34.87 4.39
C ALA A 584 -21.35 -35.98 5.36
N LEU A 585 -20.39 -36.69 5.96
CA LEU A 585 -20.61 -37.82 6.85
C LEU A 585 -21.51 -37.46 8.06
N PRO A 586 -21.27 -36.37 8.80
CA PRO A 586 -22.16 -35.99 9.91
C PRO A 586 -23.59 -35.70 9.46
N GLU A 587 -23.76 -35.04 8.32
CA GLU A 587 -25.09 -34.69 7.83
C GLU A 587 -25.84 -35.92 7.34
N ILE A 588 -25.19 -36.83 6.60
CA ILE A 588 -25.80 -38.10 6.19
C ILE A 588 -26.20 -38.94 7.41
N ARG A 589 -25.38 -38.94 8.46
CA ARG A 589 -25.74 -39.61 9.72
C ARG A 589 -26.99 -39.02 10.35
N LYS A 590 -27.13 -37.69 10.38
CA LYS A 590 -28.34 -37.02 10.87
C LYS A 590 -29.58 -37.41 10.06
N GLU A 591 -29.51 -37.43 8.73
CA GLU A 591 -30.61 -37.83 7.86
C GLU A 591 -31.04 -39.29 8.08
N LYS A 592 -30.05 -40.19 8.16
CA LYS A 592 -30.31 -41.61 8.45
C LYS A 592 -30.93 -41.82 9.84
N LYS A 593 -30.41 -41.11 10.86
CA LYS A 593 -30.99 -41.11 12.21
C LYS A 593 -32.42 -40.57 12.22
N ALA A 594 -32.67 -39.48 11.51
CA ALA A 594 -34.01 -38.93 11.35
C ALA A 594 -34.97 -39.96 10.74
N THR A 595 -34.53 -40.71 9.73
CA THR A 595 -35.31 -41.77 9.11
C THR A 595 -35.61 -42.90 10.11
N ILE A 596 -34.62 -43.32 10.88
CA ILE A 596 -34.80 -44.34 11.93
C ILE A 596 -35.79 -43.87 12.99
N ILE A 597 -35.67 -42.63 13.46
CA ILE A 597 -36.57 -42.02 14.44
C ILE A 597 -38.00 -41.97 13.87
N LYS A 598 -38.18 -41.45 12.66
CA LYS A 598 -39.48 -41.41 11.99
C LYS A 598 -40.14 -42.78 11.90
N ASN A 599 -39.36 -43.81 11.53
CA ASN A 599 -39.89 -45.18 11.41
C ASN A 599 -40.21 -45.85 12.76
N ARG A 600 -39.66 -45.34 13.88
CA ARG A 600 -39.99 -45.82 15.23
C ARG A 600 -41.25 -45.18 15.81
N ILE A 601 -41.65 -44.04 15.28
CA ILE A 601 -42.86 -43.33 15.73
C ILE A 601 -44.06 -43.99 15.08
N SER A 602 -44.80 -44.75 15.86
CA SER A 602 -46.09 -45.36 15.47
C SER A 602 -47.31 -44.56 15.96
N ALA A 603 -47.06 -43.58 16.80
CA ALA A 603 -48.09 -42.74 17.37
C ALA A 603 -48.68 -41.77 16.33
N THR A 604 -50.01 -41.61 16.38
CA THR A 604 -50.76 -40.70 15.49
C THR A 604 -51.02 -39.33 16.11
N THR A 605 -50.74 -39.17 17.39
CA THR A 605 -50.87 -37.90 18.14
C THR A 605 -49.58 -37.57 18.87
N LEU A 606 -49.32 -36.26 19.10
CA LEU A 606 -48.13 -35.79 19.82
C LEU A 606 -48.10 -36.27 21.28
N ASP A 607 -49.28 -36.42 21.90
CA ASP A 607 -49.39 -36.84 23.30
C ASP A 607 -49.14 -38.36 23.48
N ALA A 608 -49.02 -39.10 22.39
CA ALA A 608 -48.75 -40.55 22.38
C ALA A 608 -47.29 -40.89 21.99
N ILE A 609 -46.47 -39.89 21.60
CA ILE A 609 -45.04 -40.02 21.35
C ILE A 609 -44.29 -39.92 22.66
#